data_3f4c651d44e90adb6902ebf41bf00163
#
_entry.id   3f4c651d44e90adb6902ebf41bf00163
#
_cell.length_a   1.000
_cell.length_b   1.000
_cell.length_c   1.000
_cell.angle_alpha   90.00
_cell.angle_beta   90.00
_cell.angle_gamma   90.00
#
_symmetry.space_group_name_H-M   'P 1'
#
loop_
_entity.id
_entity.type
_entity.pdbx_description
1 polymer ?
#
loop_
_entity_poly.entity_id
_entity_poly.type
_entity_poly.pdbx_seq_one_letter_code
_entity_poly.pdbx_strand_id
1 'polypeptide(L)'
;LVTGQDVMAIGNPLGLSSTATTGIISALDRPVVTTQEEGEPSDGSSGNNQRDPNRRLAPDDKKSSQVFTNAIQIDAAINPGNSGGPLFDETGTVIGITSSIASTGSSSSEQAGSIGIGFAIPSNLAKKVADQLISTGAATHAYIGVTIGNGGGTAGGVTRAGAEVGSVESGSPAEAAGLKEGDVITAID
;
A
#
# COMPACT_ATOMS: atom_id res chain seq x y z
N LEU A 1 15.03 -2.17 -12.86
CA LEU A 1 15.10 -0.88 -12.18
C LEU A 1 16.25 -0.89 -11.19
N VAL A 2 16.89 0.27 -11.00
CA VAL A 2 17.98 0.44 -10.03
C VAL A 2 17.81 1.77 -9.29
N THR A 3 18.27 1.81 -8.04
CA THR A 3 18.33 3.05 -7.25
C THR A 3 19.27 4.04 -7.93
N GLY A 4 18.87 5.31 -8.01
CA GLY A 4 19.59 6.37 -8.71
C GLY A 4 19.22 6.52 -10.19
N GLN A 5 18.35 5.65 -10.73
CA GLN A 5 17.86 5.76 -12.11
C GLN A 5 16.93 6.96 -12.25
N ASP A 6 17.10 7.76 -13.30
CA ASP A 6 16.27 8.92 -13.58
C ASP A 6 14.83 8.51 -13.91
N VAL A 7 13.87 9.29 -13.41
CA VAL A 7 12.46 9.08 -13.65
C VAL A 7 11.71 10.39 -13.88
N MET A 8 10.57 10.28 -14.58
CA MET A 8 9.65 11.39 -14.80
C MET A 8 8.23 10.96 -14.47
N ALA A 9 7.59 11.69 -13.58
CA ALA A 9 6.18 11.52 -13.26
C ALA A 9 5.34 12.56 -14.02
N ILE A 10 4.22 12.12 -14.59
CA ILE A 10 3.26 12.99 -15.26
C ILE A 10 1.93 12.91 -14.54
N GLY A 11 1.32 14.07 -14.32
CA GLY A 11 0.03 14.17 -13.66
C GLY A 11 -0.72 15.43 -14.02
N ASN A 12 -1.87 15.63 -13.39
CA ASN A 12 -2.69 16.84 -13.51
C ASN A 12 -3.08 17.38 -12.13
N PRO A 13 -2.08 17.88 -11.36
CA PRO A 13 -2.34 18.41 -10.04
C PRO A 13 -3.22 19.66 -10.10
N LEU A 14 -4.18 19.77 -9.17
CA LEU A 14 -5.03 20.95 -8.98
C LEU A 14 -5.92 21.33 -10.19
N GLY A 15 -6.13 20.44 -11.15
CA GLY A 15 -6.89 20.73 -12.36
C GLY A 15 -6.20 21.71 -13.32
N LEU A 16 -4.93 22.03 -13.05
CA LEU A 16 -4.05 22.77 -13.95
C LEU A 16 -3.50 21.80 -15.00
N SER A 17 -3.31 22.29 -16.24
CA SER A 17 -2.80 21.49 -17.36
C SER A 17 -1.55 20.66 -16.99
N SER A 18 -1.44 19.48 -17.61
CA SER A 18 -0.41 18.45 -17.42
C SER A 18 0.91 18.92 -16.81
N THR A 19 1.28 18.35 -15.70
CA THR A 19 2.53 18.66 -14.99
C THR A 19 3.48 17.48 -15.12
N ALA A 20 4.73 17.75 -15.46
CA ALA A 20 5.81 16.76 -15.42
C ALA A 20 6.79 17.14 -14.31
N THR A 21 7.14 16.15 -13.50
CA THR A 21 8.18 16.30 -12.45
C THR A 21 9.24 15.22 -12.65
N THR A 22 10.49 15.58 -12.42
CA THR A 22 11.62 14.65 -12.55
C THR A 22 12.26 14.38 -11.21
N GLY A 23 12.91 13.25 -11.10
CA GLY A 23 13.65 12.80 -9.93
C GLY A 23 14.34 11.49 -10.22
N ILE A 24 14.69 10.75 -9.17
CA ILE A 24 15.33 9.44 -9.26
C ILE A 24 14.56 8.39 -8.47
N ILE A 25 14.82 7.12 -8.74
CA ILE A 25 14.44 6.02 -7.86
C ILE A 25 15.29 6.10 -6.59
N SER A 26 14.65 6.40 -5.47
CA SER A 26 15.32 6.48 -4.16
C SER A 26 15.46 5.12 -3.49
N ALA A 27 14.48 4.23 -3.68
CA ALA A 27 14.51 2.85 -3.20
C ALA A 27 13.53 1.96 -3.98
N LEU A 28 13.78 0.67 -3.97
CA LEU A 28 12.89 -0.37 -4.49
C LEU A 28 12.31 -1.17 -3.33
N ASP A 29 11.19 -1.87 -3.59
CA ASP A 29 10.54 -2.81 -2.67
C ASP A 29 10.20 -2.19 -1.30
N ARG A 30 9.77 -0.92 -1.31
CA ARG A 30 9.33 -0.24 -0.07
C ARG A 30 7.93 -0.69 0.31
N PRO A 31 7.75 -1.31 1.49
CA PRO A 31 6.43 -1.62 2.00
C PRO A 31 5.71 -0.33 2.37
N VAL A 32 4.63 -0.03 1.66
CA VAL A 32 3.72 1.10 1.94
C VAL A 32 2.41 0.53 2.45
N VAL A 33 1.94 1.05 3.56
CA VAL A 33 0.65 0.68 4.15
C VAL A 33 -0.33 1.81 3.87
N THR A 34 -1.41 1.49 3.18
CA THR A 34 -2.54 2.41 3.02
C THR A 34 -3.74 1.86 3.79
N THR A 35 -4.31 2.69 4.66
CA THR A 35 -5.55 2.36 5.34
C THR A 35 -6.70 2.82 4.48
N GLN A 36 -7.52 1.90 3.99
CA GLN A 36 -8.78 2.23 3.35
C GLN A 36 -9.86 2.24 4.42
N GLU A 37 -10.45 3.41 4.66
CA GLU A 37 -11.75 3.46 5.34
C GLU A 37 -12.77 3.01 4.30
N GLU A 38 -13.41 1.86 4.53
CA GLU A 38 -14.58 1.46 3.75
C GLU A 38 -15.68 2.51 4.03
N GLY A 39 -15.80 3.47 3.11
CA GLY A 39 -16.91 4.39 3.09
C GLY A 39 -18.18 3.58 2.84
N GLU A 40 -19.03 3.44 3.87
CA GLU A 40 -20.41 3.04 3.62
C GLU A 40 -20.99 3.97 2.53
N PRO A 41 -21.74 3.42 1.56
CA PRO A 41 -22.48 4.25 0.64
C PRO A 41 -23.40 5.13 1.50
N SER A 42 -23.17 6.43 1.49
CA SER A 42 -24.05 7.39 2.14
C SER A 42 -25.39 7.32 1.42
N ASP A 43 -26.26 6.46 1.94
CA ASP A 43 -27.69 6.52 1.61
C ASP A 43 -28.18 7.90 2.03
N GLY A 44 -28.53 8.70 1.03
CA GLY A 44 -28.93 10.10 1.18
C GLY A 44 -30.28 10.26 1.87
N SER A 45 -30.44 9.66 3.05
CA SER A 45 -31.58 9.88 3.93
C SER A 45 -31.26 11.03 4.90
N SER A 46 -31.62 12.24 4.48
CA SER A 46 -31.77 13.39 5.33
C SER A 46 -32.90 13.11 6.36
N GLY A 47 -32.53 12.60 7.52
CA GLY A 47 -33.46 12.21 8.59
C GLY A 47 -32.99 12.68 9.95
N ASN A 48 -33.47 13.88 10.31
CA ASN A 48 -33.83 14.35 11.65
C ASN A 48 -33.03 13.82 12.85
N ASN A 49 -32.16 14.68 13.34
CA ASN A 49 -31.31 14.51 14.53
C ASN A 49 -32.16 14.37 15.81
N GLN A 50 -32.70 13.19 16.08
CA GLN A 50 -33.19 12.84 17.43
C GLN A 50 -32.06 12.08 18.13
N ARG A 51 -31.45 12.77 19.10
CA ARG A 51 -30.49 12.19 20.04
C ARG A 51 -31.22 11.14 20.88
N ASP A 52 -30.98 9.87 20.61
CA ASP A 52 -31.41 8.76 21.46
C ASP A 52 -30.45 8.69 22.67
N PRO A 53 -30.90 9.00 23.89
CA PRO A 53 -30.02 8.99 25.07
C PRO A 53 -29.62 7.59 25.51
N ASN A 54 -30.05 6.53 24.84
CA ASN A 54 -29.79 5.15 25.22
C ASN A 54 -28.88 4.40 24.25
N ARG A 55 -28.22 5.11 23.29
CA ARG A 55 -27.22 4.54 22.42
C ARG A 55 -25.94 4.27 23.25
N ARG A 56 -25.92 3.11 23.90
CA ARG A 56 -24.72 2.58 24.53
C ARG A 56 -23.62 2.55 23.47
N LEU A 57 -22.44 3.07 23.84
CA LEU A 57 -21.19 2.99 23.12
C LEU A 57 -20.92 1.52 22.71
N ALA A 58 -21.42 1.09 21.57
CA ALA A 58 -20.89 -0.06 20.91
C ALA A 58 -19.47 0.34 20.43
N PRO A 59 -18.45 -0.49 20.62
CA PRO A 59 -17.16 -0.25 19.96
C PRO A 59 -17.45 -0.13 18.47
N ASP A 60 -17.03 0.97 17.87
CA ASP A 60 -17.08 1.19 16.43
C ASP A 60 -16.04 0.23 15.82
N ASP A 61 -16.45 -1.01 15.56
CA ASP A 61 -15.67 -1.97 14.76
C ASP A 61 -15.64 -1.47 13.30
N LYS A 62 -15.01 -0.30 13.09
CA LYS A 62 -14.61 0.12 11.75
C LYS A 62 -13.52 -0.84 11.30
N LYS A 63 -13.88 -1.81 10.50
CA LYS A 63 -12.93 -2.64 9.77
C LYS A 63 -12.18 -1.73 8.79
N SER A 64 -11.07 -1.17 9.25
CA SER A 64 -10.11 -0.55 8.36
C SER A 64 -9.30 -1.67 7.70
N SER A 65 -9.46 -1.85 6.41
CA SER A 65 -8.59 -2.76 5.68
C SER A 65 -7.25 -2.06 5.39
N GLN A 66 -6.17 -2.64 5.87
CA GLN A 66 -4.82 -2.20 5.56
C GLN A 66 -4.36 -2.91 4.28
N VAL A 67 -3.99 -2.13 3.28
CA VAL A 67 -3.41 -2.65 2.04
C VAL A 67 -1.91 -2.40 2.07
N PHE A 68 -1.14 -3.47 1.92
CA PHE A 68 0.31 -3.43 1.82
C PHE A 68 0.72 -3.50 0.36
N THR A 69 1.56 -2.58 -0.07
CA THR A 69 2.08 -2.55 -1.45
C THR A 69 3.60 -2.39 -1.40
N ASN A 70 4.33 -3.24 -2.11
CA ASN A 70 5.74 -3.01 -2.36
C ASN A 70 5.86 -1.95 -3.45
N ALA A 71 6.29 -0.76 -3.07
CA ALA A 71 6.31 0.40 -3.95
C ALA A 71 7.73 0.76 -4.39
N ILE A 72 7.81 1.45 -5.52
CA ILE A 72 9.00 2.19 -5.96
C ILE A 72 8.97 3.54 -5.22
N GLN A 73 10.01 3.83 -4.45
CA GLN A 73 10.17 5.14 -3.82
C GLN A 73 10.93 6.06 -4.76
N ILE A 74 10.43 7.29 -4.95
CA ILE A 74 11.03 8.31 -5.80
C ILE A 74 11.13 9.63 -5.04
N ASP A 75 12.02 10.52 -5.49
CA ASP A 75 12.13 11.89 -4.98
C ASP A 75 11.51 12.94 -5.92
N ALA A 76 10.98 12.51 -7.08
CA ALA A 76 10.18 13.38 -7.93
C ALA A 76 9.02 14.00 -7.12
N ALA A 77 8.76 15.29 -7.33
CA ALA A 77 7.70 16.00 -6.60
C ALA A 77 6.32 15.45 -6.99
N ILE A 78 5.70 14.73 -6.07
CA ILE A 78 4.33 14.19 -6.20
C ILE A 78 3.40 15.03 -5.34
N ASN A 79 2.36 15.57 -5.93
CA ASN A 79 1.32 16.35 -5.26
C ASN A 79 -0.06 15.74 -5.56
N PRO A 80 -1.11 16.08 -4.79
CA PRO A 80 -2.48 15.69 -5.11
C PRO A 80 -2.84 16.02 -6.56
N GLY A 81 -3.33 15.01 -7.31
CA GLY A 81 -3.60 15.09 -8.76
C GLY A 81 -2.55 14.38 -9.62
N ASN A 82 -1.38 14.05 -9.10
CA ASN A 82 -0.43 13.18 -9.78
C ASN A 82 -0.74 11.68 -9.57
N SER A 83 -1.53 11.34 -8.55
CA SER A 83 -1.93 9.95 -8.27
C SER A 83 -2.70 9.35 -9.44
N GLY A 84 -2.34 8.11 -9.83
CA GLY A 84 -2.86 7.43 -11.02
C GLY A 84 -2.11 7.78 -12.31
N GLY A 85 -1.21 8.77 -12.27
CA GLY A 85 -0.37 9.15 -13.41
C GLY A 85 0.78 8.17 -13.66
N PRO A 86 1.32 8.13 -14.88
CA PRO A 86 2.44 7.27 -15.22
C PRO A 86 3.76 7.81 -14.66
N LEU A 87 4.61 6.87 -14.23
CA LEU A 87 6.02 7.09 -13.95
C LEU A 87 6.83 6.47 -15.10
N PHE A 88 7.63 7.31 -15.77
CA PHE A 88 8.48 6.91 -16.88
C PHE A 88 9.94 6.78 -16.43
N ASP A 89 10.67 5.90 -17.09
CA ASP A 89 12.13 5.91 -17.08
C ASP A 89 12.70 6.83 -18.19
N GLU A 90 14.03 6.91 -18.26
CA GLU A 90 14.75 7.72 -19.27
C GLU A 90 14.51 7.27 -20.72
N THR A 91 14.03 6.02 -20.92
CA THR A 91 13.70 5.49 -22.26
C THR A 91 12.27 5.78 -22.67
N GLY A 92 11.46 6.40 -21.80
CA GLY A 92 10.05 6.63 -21.99
C GLY A 92 9.16 5.41 -21.73
N THR A 93 9.71 4.39 -21.05
CA THR A 93 8.93 3.21 -20.64
C THR A 93 8.19 3.51 -19.33
N VAL A 94 6.91 3.12 -19.25
CA VAL A 94 6.12 3.22 -18.00
C VAL A 94 6.59 2.14 -17.02
N ILE A 95 7.27 2.56 -15.97
CA ILE A 95 7.80 1.67 -14.92
C ILE A 95 6.91 1.59 -13.69
N GLY A 96 5.98 2.53 -13.53
CA GLY A 96 5.06 2.54 -12.40
C GLY A 96 3.88 3.47 -12.59
N ILE A 97 2.95 3.40 -11.63
CA ILE A 97 1.81 4.30 -11.50
C ILE A 97 1.95 5.05 -10.18
N THR A 98 2.02 6.37 -10.21
CA THR A 98 2.13 7.18 -8.99
C THR A 98 0.90 6.99 -8.10
N SER A 99 1.11 6.80 -6.80
CA SER A 99 0.00 6.44 -5.90
C SER A 99 -0.15 7.42 -4.74
N SER A 100 0.89 7.64 -3.97
CA SER A 100 0.78 8.42 -2.74
C SER A 100 2.04 9.19 -2.44
N ILE A 101 1.91 10.14 -1.52
CA ILE A 101 3.02 10.91 -0.94
C ILE A 101 3.12 10.59 0.54
N ALA A 102 4.34 10.61 1.09
CA ALA A 102 4.51 10.68 2.52
C ALA A 102 4.17 12.11 2.97
N SER A 103 3.17 12.26 3.84
CA SER A 103 2.84 13.53 4.46
C SER A 103 3.28 13.53 5.92
N THR A 104 3.89 14.62 6.37
CA THR A 104 4.37 14.77 7.76
C THR A 104 3.34 15.44 8.68
N GLY A 105 2.15 15.75 8.21
CA GLY A 105 1.16 16.57 8.92
C GLY A 105 0.01 15.79 9.52
N SER A 106 -0.18 15.93 10.83
CA SER A 106 -1.37 15.47 11.59
C SER A 106 -2.46 16.54 11.66
N SER A 107 -2.47 17.54 10.81
CA SER A 107 -3.45 18.64 10.87
C SER A 107 -4.24 18.71 9.58
N SER A 108 -5.52 18.60 9.74
CA SER A 108 -6.58 18.54 8.72
C SER A 108 -6.81 19.83 7.90
N SER A 109 -5.86 20.72 7.80
CA SER A 109 -6.06 22.01 7.13
C SER A 109 -4.89 22.53 6.28
N GLU A 110 -3.74 21.87 6.25
CA GLU A 110 -2.64 22.28 5.37
C GLU A 110 -2.47 21.26 4.24
N GLN A 111 -2.55 21.75 3.02
CA GLN A 111 -2.21 21.02 1.81
C GLN A 111 -0.74 20.59 1.91
N ALA A 112 -0.50 19.37 2.41
CA ALA A 112 0.83 18.83 2.54
C ALA A 112 1.44 18.71 1.15
N GLY A 113 2.36 19.61 0.83
CA GLY A 113 3.17 19.54 -0.38
C GLY A 113 4.13 18.36 -0.32
N SER A 114 4.68 18.00 -1.47
CA SER A 114 5.70 16.95 -1.57
C SER A 114 6.93 17.33 -0.74
N ILE A 115 7.36 16.41 0.12
CA ILE A 115 8.61 16.52 0.90
C ILE A 115 9.78 15.79 0.23
N GLY A 116 9.67 15.47 -1.07
CA GLY A 116 10.67 14.69 -1.78
C GLY A 116 10.57 13.18 -1.53
N ILE A 117 9.43 12.70 -1.07
CA ILE A 117 9.14 11.27 -0.91
C ILE A 117 7.82 10.97 -1.60
N GLY A 118 7.90 10.29 -2.72
CA GLY A 118 6.76 9.78 -3.48
C GLY A 118 6.84 8.26 -3.63
N PHE A 119 5.70 7.65 -3.90
CA PHE A 119 5.60 6.20 -4.12
C PHE A 119 4.85 5.92 -5.41
N ALA A 120 5.31 4.89 -6.12
CA ALA A 120 4.65 4.39 -7.31
C ALA A 120 4.46 2.87 -7.21
N ILE A 121 3.31 2.41 -7.67
CA ILE A 121 3.01 0.98 -7.84
C ILE A 121 3.79 0.48 -9.04
N PRO A 122 4.61 -0.59 -8.94
CA PRO A 122 5.32 -1.14 -10.09
C PRO A 122 4.38 -1.50 -11.25
N SER A 123 4.76 -1.17 -12.48
CA SER A 123 3.91 -1.37 -13.67
C SER A 123 3.54 -2.83 -13.90
N ASN A 124 4.42 -3.78 -13.58
CA ASN A 124 4.14 -5.22 -13.67
C ASN A 124 3.05 -5.66 -12.68
N LEU A 125 3.05 -5.12 -11.45
CA LEU A 125 2.00 -5.38 -10.47
C LEU A 125 0.67 -4.78 -10.94
N ALA A 126 0.68 -3.52 -11.38
CA ALA A 126 -0.51 -2.85 -11.90
C ALA A 126 -1.12 -3.63 -13.08
N LYS A 127 -0.26 -4.07 -14.03
CA LYS A 127 -0.68 -4.90 -15.15
C LYS A 127 -1.31 -6.22 -14.72
N LYS A 128 -0.66 -6.93 -13.78
CA LYS A 128 -1.18 -8.21 -13.26
C LYS A 128 -2.58 -8.06 -12.64
N VAL A 129 -2.79 -7.01 -11.86
CA VAL A 129 -4.10 -6.72 -11.26
C VAL A 129 -5.12 -6.34 -12.32
N ALA A 130 -4.74 -5.48 -13.28
CA ALA A 130 -5.63 -5.09 -14.38
C ALA A 130 -6.06 -6.27 -15.24
N ASP A 131 -5.14 -7.16 -15.61
CA ASP A 131 -5.43 -8.36 -16.40
C ASP A 131 -6.43 -9.28 -15.66
N GLN A 132 -6.32 -9.44 -14.34
CA GLN A 132 -7.28 -10.20 -13.53
C GLN A 132 -8.65 -9.52 -13.51
N LEU A 133 -8.71 -8.22 -13.27
CA LEU A 133 -9.97 -7.47 -13.25
C LEU A 133 -10.70 -7.53 -14.60
N ILE A 134 -9.97 -7.43 -15.70
CA ILE A 134 -10.53 -7.53 -17.05
C ILE A 134 -11.07 -8.94 -17.34
N SER A 135 -10.35 -9.98 -16.91
CA SER A 135 -10.69 -11.37 -17.23
C SER A 135 -11.77 -11.97 -16.32
N THR A 136 -11.75 -11.62 -15.03
CA THR A 136 -12.62 -12.28 -14.02
C THR A 136 -13.49 -11.30 -13.22
N GLY A 137 -13.27 -9.99 -13.35
CA GLY A 137 -13.94 -8.96 -12.55
C GLY A 137 -13.44 -8.85 -11.11
N ALA A 138 -12.47 -9.67 -10.71
CA ALA A 138 -11.90 -9.67 -9.36
C ALA A 138 -10.37 -9.86 -9.39
N ALA A 139 -9.67 -9.19 -8.48
CA ALA A 139 -8.26 -9.41 -8.26
C ALA A 139 -8.05 -10.37 -7.07
N THR A 140 -7.23 -11.39 -7.28
CA THR A 140 -6.85 -12.34 -6.23
C THR A 140 -5.46 -12.02 -5.71
N HIS A 141 -5.31 -12.01 -4.40
CA HIS A 141 -4.02 -11.77 -3.75
C HIS A 141 -3.46 -13.08 -3.19
N ALA A 142 -2.15 -13.20 -3.19
CA ALA A 142 -1.47 -14.30 -2.53
C ALA A 142 -1.78 -14.24 -1.02
N TYR A 143 -2.03 -15.40 -0.44
CA TYR A 143 -2.43 -15.55 0.95
C TYR A 143 -1.68 -16.74 1.56
N ILE A 144 -1.05 -16.52 2.70
CA ILE A 144 -0.29 -17.56 3.41
C ILE A 144 -1.14 -18.17 4.53
N GLY A 145 -1.92 -17.38 5.23
CA GLY A 145 -2.79 -17.82 6.33
C GLY A 145 -2.08 -17.95 7.66
N VAL A 146 -1.30 -16.92 8.02
CA VAL A 146 -0.65 -16.80 9.32
C VAL A 146 -0.89 -15.42 9.92
N THR A 147 -0.94 -15.34 11.25
CA THR A 147 -0.73 -14.10 11.97
C THR A 147 0.76 -13.95 12.27
N ILE A 148 1.30 -12.75 12.17
CA ILE A 148 2.71 -12.51 12.38
C ILE A 148 2.97 -11.43 13.43
N GLY A 149 4.08 -11.58 14.16
CA GLY A 149 4.67 -10.59 15.04
C GLY A 149 6.14 -10.34 14.68
N ASN A 150 6.78 -9.41 15.37
CA ASN A 150 8.23 -9.25 15.26
C ASN A 150 8.92 -10.33 16.06
N GLY A 151 9.85 -11.04 15.44
CA GLY A 151 10.60 -12.10 16.10
C GLY A 151 12.02 -12.24 15.58
N GLY A 152 12.75 -13.17 16.13
CA GLY A 152 14.10 -13.52 15.69
C GLY A 152 14.33 -15.01 15.77
N GLY A 153 14.87 -15.59 14.71
CA GLY A 153 15.18 -17.01 14.63
C GLY A 153 16.68 -17.25 14.52
N THR A 154 17.17 -18.32 15.17
CA THR A 154 18.56 -18.75 15.05
C THR A 154 18.60 -20.07 14.29
N ALA A 155 19.25 -20.06 13.11
CA ALA A 155 19.49 -21.24 12.31
C ALA A 155 20.97 -21.28 11.90
N GLY A 156 21.61 -22.45 12.00
CA GLY A 156 23.03 -22.61 11.65
C GLY A 156 23.98 -21.70 12.46
N GLY A 157 23.62 -21.33 13.69
CA GLY A 157 24.42 -20.44 14.54
C GLY A 157 24.31 -18.94 14.19
N VAL A 158 23.45 -18.56 13.24
CA VAL A 158 23.20 -17.16 12.85
C VAL A 158 21.82 -16.75 13.30
N THR A 159 21.73 -15.68 14.08
CA THR A 159 20.46 -15.07 14.48
C THR A 159 20.03 -14.03 13.45
N ARG A 160 18.79 -14.12 12.97
CA ARG A 160 18.18 -13.16 12.02
C ARG A 160 16.86 -12.66 12.58
N ALA A 161 16.60 -11.39 12.39
CA ALA A 161 15.26 -10.83 12.60
C ALA A 161 14.32 -11.35 11.50
N GLY A 162 13.05 -11.53 11.84
CA GLY A 162 12.04 -12.02 10.91
C GLY A 162 10.63 -11.84 11.44
N ALA A 163 9.67 -12.38 10.71
CA ALA A 163 8.27 -12.44 11.13
C ALA A 163 8.03 -13.73 11.89
N GLU A 164 7.77 -13.63 13.19
CA GLU A 164 7.38 -14.77 14.03
C GLU A 164 5.91 -15.13 13.78
N VAL A 165 5.64 -16.39 13.52
CA VAL A 165 4.30 -16.91 13.29
C VAL A 165 3.58 -17.01 14.65
N GLY A 166 2.56 -16.19 14.85
CA GLY A 166 1.74 -16.20 16.06
C GLY A 166 0.62 -17.25 16.03
N SER A 167 0.03 -17.47 14.85
CA SER A 167 -0.95 -18.54 14.64
C SER A 167 -1.01 -18.92 13.16
N VAL A 168 -1.41 -20.14 12.88
CA VAL A 168 -1.64 -20.68 11.53
C VAL A 168 -3.13 -20.94 11.36
N GLU A 169 -3.71 -20.42 10.28
CA GLU A 169 -5.14 -20.62 9.96
C GLU A 169 -5.37 -22.02 9.41
N SER A 170 -6.39 -22.70 9.91
CA SER A 170 -6.72 -24.05 9.44
C SER A 170 -7.20 -24.05 7.99
N GLY A 171 -6.74 -25.02 7.20
CA GLY A 171 -6.99 -25.10 5.77
C GLY A 171 -6.15 -24.16 4.92
N SER A 172 -5.24 -23.40 5.52
CA SER A 172 -4.39 -22.44 4.80
C SER A 172 -3.21 -23.10 4.09
N PRO A 173 -2.59 -22.40 3.11
CA PRO A 173 -1.34 -22.84 2.51
C PRO A 173 -0.21 -23.01 3.54
N ALA A 174 -0.17 -22.20 4.60
CA ALA A 174 0.79 -22.32 5.69
C ALA A 174 0.66 -23.64 6.44
N GLU A 175 -0.56 -24.04 6.79
CA GLU A 175 -0.82 -25.32 7.44
C GLU A 175 -0.42 -26.48 6.51
N ALA A 176 -0.78 -26.41 5.23
CA ALA A 176 -0.41 -27.43 4.25
C ALA A 176 1.12 -27.54 4.05
N ALA A 177 1.84 -26.43 4.20
CA ALA A 177 3.31 -26.37 4.15
C ALA A 177 3.98 -26.80 5.47
N GLY A 178 3.19 -27.00 6.54
CA GLY A 178 3.69 -27.44 7.85
C GLY A 178 4.28 -26.34 8.71
N LEU A 179 3.98 -25.07 8.43
CA LEU A 179 4.32 -23.94 9.31
C LEU A 179 3.60 -24.07 10.66
N LYS A 180 4.26 -23.65 11.72
CA LYS A 180 3.77 -23.75 13.10
C LYS A 180 3.92 -22.43 13.83
N GLU A 181 3.12 -22.25 14.87
CA GLU A 181 3.30 -21.17 15.84
C GLU A 181 4.72 -21.20 16.42
N GLY A 182 5.36 -20.05 16.49
CA GLY A 182 6.75 -19.88 16.93
C GLY A 182 7.80 -20.01 15.82
N ASP A 183 7.43 -20.43 14.60
CA ASP A 183 8.37 -20.39 13.47
C ASP A 183 8.70 -18.94 13.13
N VAL A 184 9.92 -18.70 12.64
CA VAL A 184 10.36 -17.37 12.22
C VAL A 184 10.67 -17.35 10.73
N ILE A 185 9.88 -16.59 9.98
CA ILE A 185 10.09 -16.37 8.54
C ILE A 185 11.14 -15.27 8.40
N THR A 186 12.31 -15.61 7.89
CA THR A 186 13.45 -14.69 7.77
C THR A 186 13.67 -14.17 6.36
N ALA A 187 13.08 -14.79 5.34
CA ALA A 187 13.13 -14.38 3.95
C ALA A 187 11.96 -15.00 3.15
N ILE A 188 11.57 -14.33 2.09
CA ILE A 188 10.66 -14.82 1.05
C ILE A 188 11.36 -14.55 -0.28
N ASP A 189 11.47 -15.55 -1.15
CA ASP A 189 12.08 -15.45 -2.50
C ASP A 189 11.07 -14.98 -3.55
#